data_974475799cc5bd645801cfa4dcf0028c
#
_entry.id   974475799cc5bd645801cfa4dcf0028c
#
_cell.length_a   1.000
_cell.length_b   1.000
_cell.length_c   1.000
_cell.angle_alpha   90.00
_cell.angle_beta   90.00
_cell.angle_gamma   90.00
#
_symmetry.space_group_name_H-M   'P 1'
#
loop_
_entity.id
_entity.type
_entity.pdbx_description
1 polymer ?
#
loop_
_entity_poly.entity_id
_entity_poly.type
_entity_poly.pdbx_seq_one_letter_code
_entity_poly.pdbx_strand_id
1 'polypeptide(L)'
;MQQTDVGILERKIGYTFQRPELLCEALTHSSYANEMRSKKKTVTCNERLEFLGDSVLSIVVSEYLFKRYDAFPEGELTQRRASLVRSQALAAYAREISLGDYLYLGHGEEKCHGREKQSTLENAFEALLAAMYLDAGERGLEVVRTFLIPVIEAEVARNDIRFHNDYKTELQQLIQQA
;
A
#
# COMPACT_ATOMS: atom_id res chain seq x y z
N MET A 1 -10.85 9.48 17.73
CA MET A 1 -9.40 9.27 17.62
C MET A 1 -8.72 10.36 18.43
N GLN A 2 -7.73 10.04 19.22
CA GLN A 2 -6.94 11.07 19.89
C GLN A 2 -5.96 11.64 18.87
N GLN A 3 -5.82 12.96 18.82
CA GLN A 3 -4.95 13.70 17.88
C GLN A 3 -3.48 13.22 17.92
N THR A 4 -3.10 12.55 18.99
CA THR A 4 -1.76 12.00 19.22
C THR A 4 -1.40 10.86 18.28
N ASP A 5 -2.38 10.06 17.83
CA ASP A 5 -2.13 8.86 17.02
C ASP A 5 -1.81 9.19 15.56
N VAL A 6 -2.50 10.20 14.99
CA VAL A 6 -2.29 10.62 13.59
C VAL A 6 -0.88 11.18 13.39
N GLY A 7 -0.39 12.00 14.29
CA GLY A 7 0.97 12.56 14.21
C GLY A 7 2.07 11.49 14.31
N ILE A 8 1.79 10.32 14.91
CA ILE A 8 2.72 9.18 14.89
C ILE A 8 2.76 8.55 13.51
N LEU A 9 1.59 8.35 12.88
CA LEU A 9 1.51 7.82 11.51
C LEU A 9 2.20 8.76 10.53
N GLU A 10 1.95 10.07 10.59
CA GLU A 10 2.60 11.07 9.75
C GLU A 10 4.14 11.01 9.84
N ARG A 11 4.68 10.83 11.04
CA ARG A 11 6.14 10.63 11.21
C ARG A 11 6.63 9.33 10.58
N LYS A 12 5.86 8.24 10.66
CA LYS A 12 6.23 6.94 10.05
C LYS A 12 6.26 7.01 8.53
N ILE A 13 5.32 7.73 7.93
CA ILE A 13 5.24 7.90 6.48
C ILE A 13 6.11 9.05 5.95
N GLY A 14 6.68 9.88 6.85
CA GLY A 14 7.51 11.02 6.47
C GLY A 14 6.73 12.15 5.78
N TYR A 15 5.41 12.23 6.02
CA TYR A 15 4.54 13.21 5.39
C TYR A 15 3.51 13.77 6.39
N THR A 16 3.37 15.10 6.44
CA THR A 16 2.38 15.79 7.26
C THR A 16 1.27 16.35 6.37
N PHE A 17 0.04 15.94 6.62
CA PHE A 17 -1.12 16.35 5.83
C PHE A 17 -1.51 17.82 6.10
N GLN A 18 -1.70 18.57 5.03
CA GLN A 18 -2.28 19.90 5.07
C GLN A 18 -3.81 19.85 5.23
N ARG A 19 -4.44 18.79 4.70
CA ARG A 19 -5.86 18.47 4.79
C ARG A 19 -6.06 17.17 5.57
N PRO A 20 -6.09 17.24 6.92
CA PRO A 20 -6.21 16.05 7.78
C PRO A 20 -7.45 15.21 7.50
N GLU A 21 -8.49 15.80 6.91
CA GLU A 21 -9.70 15.09 6.50
C GLU A 21 -9.44 14.00 5.46
N LEU A 22 -8.46 14.19 4.55
CA LEU A 22 -8.06 13.15 3.58
C LEU A 22 -7.44 11.94 4.27
N LEU A 23 -6.59 12.16 5.26
CA LEU A 23 -6.04 11.07 6.05
C LEU A 23 -7.13 10.35 6.86
N CYS A 24 -8.05 11.11 7.47
CA CYS A 24 -9.18 10.51 8.18
C CYS A 24 -10.07 9.67 7.25
N GLU A 25 -10.32 10.13 6.03
CA GLU A 25 -11.07 9.37 5.01
C GLU A 25 -10.32 8.09 4.61
N ALA A 26 -9.01 8.17 4.33
CA ALA A 26 -8.19 7.01 3.99
C ALA A 26 -8.16 5.94 5.08
N LEU A 27 -8.21 6.34 6.34
CA LEU A 27 -8.24 5.45 7.50
C LEU A 27 -9.64 4.92 7.85
N THR A 28 -10.68 5.37 7.16
CA THR A 28 -12.07 5.01 7.46
C THR A 28 -12.57 3.86 6.58
N HIS A 29 -12.69 2.67 7.15
CA HIS A 29 -13.26 1.51 6.48
C HIS A 29 -14.79 1.66 6.31
N SER A 30 -15.36 1.05 5.27
CA SER A 30 -16.80 1.11 4.96
C SER A 30 -17.68 0.58 6.07
N SER A 31 -17.23 -0.38 6.87
CA SER A 31 -17.97 -0.89 8.04
C SER A 31 -18.21 0.20 9.09
N TYR A 32 -17.23 1.07 9.33
CA TYR A 32 -17.38 2.20 10.24
C TYR A 32 -18.36 3.25 9.69
N ALA A 33 -18.21 3.60 8.42
CA ALA A 33 -19.11 4.55 7.78
C ALA A 33 -20.57 4.07 7.80
N ASN A 34 -20.80 2.78 7.55
CA ASN A 34 -22.14 2.16 7.64
C ASN A 34 -22.71 2.21 9.07
N GLU A 35 -21.88 1.94 10.08
CA GLU A 35 -22.28 2.05 11.47
C GLU A 35 -22.62 3.51 11.86
N MET A 36 -21.84 4.47 11.38
CA MET A 36 -22.13 5.90 11.61
C MET A 36 -23.42 6.35 10.91
N ARG A 37 -23.68 5.85 9.70
CA ARG A 37 -24.93 6.12 8.97
C ARG A 37 -26.17 5.63 9.73
N SER A 38 -26.10 4.47 10.37
CA SER A 38 -27.18 3.96 11.22
C SER A 38 -27.46 4.89 12.43
N LYS A 39 -26.44 5.62 12.88
CA LYS A 39 -26.51 6.64 13.94
C LYS A 39 -26.84 8.05 13.41
N LYS A 40 -27.29 8.15 12.14
CA LYS A 40 -27.62 9.42 11.44
C LYS A 40 -26.41 10.38 11.32
N LYS A 41 -25.19 9.84 11.28
CA LYS A 41 -23.96 10.61 11.01
C LYS A 41 -23.43 10.23 9.63
N THR A 42 -23.09 11.23 8.82
CA THR A 42 -22.46 11.01 7.51
C THR A 42 -20.94 11.00 7.68
N VAL A 43 -20.32 9.89 7.30
CA VAL A 43 -18.86 9.74 7.28
C VAL A 43 -18.48 9.11 5.94
N THR A 44 -17.47 9.67 5.28
CA THR A 44 -16.93 9.13 4.03
C THR A 44 -15.99 7.98 4.35
N CYS A 45 -16.06 6.89 3.56
CA CYS A 45 -15.13 5.76 3.66
C CYS A 45 -14.05 5.82 2.58
N ASN A 46 -13.06 4.97 2.72
CA ASN A 46 -11.85 4.96 1.91
C ASN A 46 -12.00 4.37 0.50
N GLU A 47 -13.12 3.78 0.13
CA GLU A 47 -13.31 3.06 -1.15
C GLU A 47 -12.99 3.91 -2.40
N ARG A 48 -13.30 5.20 -2.39
CA ARG A 48 -12.97 6.09 -3.51
C ARG A 48 -11.50 6.46 -3.57
N LEU A 49 -10.86 6.57 -2.40
CA LEU A 49 -9.42 6.80 -2.30
C LEU A 49 -8.65 5.53 -2.70
N GLU A 50 -9.11 4.34 -2.29
CA GLU A 50 -8.60 3.05 -2.72
C GLU A 50 -8.55 2.96 -4.25
N PHE A 51 -9.68 3.21 -4.92
CA PHE A 51 -9.75 3.22 -6.38
C PHE A 51 -8.72 4.15 -7.05
N LEU A 52 -8.54 5.36 -6.53
CA LEU A 52 -7.53 6.29 -7.02
C LEU A 52 -6.11 5.82 -6.67
N GLY A 53 -5.94 5.28 -5.48
CA GLY A 53 -4.66 4.81 -4.95
C GLY A 53 -4.06 3.66 -5.73
N ASP A 54 -4.86 2.70 -6.18
CA ASP A 54 -4.42 1.65 -7.11
C ASP A 54 -3.77 2.24 -8.38
N SER A 55 -4.41 3.25 -8.97
CA SER A 55 -3.87 3.92 -10.16
C SER A 55 -2.58 4.69 -9.87
N VAL A 56 -2.51 5.40 -8.74
CA VAL A 56 -1.30 6.13 -8.30
C VAL A 56 -0.16 5.16 -8.00
N LEU A 57 -0.44 4.07 -7.31
CA LEU A 57 0.49 2.97 -7.04
C LEU A 57 1.04 2.39 -8.35
N SER A 58 0.14 2.05 -9.27
CA SER A 58 0.48 1.45 -10.55
C SER A 58 1.40 2.32 -11.39
N ILE A 59 1.16 3.65 -11.47
CA ILE A 59 2.03 4.55 -12.24
C ILE A 59 3.40 4.71 -11.59
N VAL A 60 3.49 4.85 -10.28
CA VAL A 60 4.76 5.03 -9.56
C VAL A 60 5.63 3.78 -9.68
N VAL A 61 5.04 2.59 -9.51
CA VAL A 61 5.77 1.31 -9.62
C VAL A 61 6.20 1.06 -11.06
N SER A 62 5.33 1.32 -12.05
CA SER A 62 5.66 1.14 -13.46
C SER A 62 6.81 2.04 -13.90
N GLU A 63 6.77 3.32 -13.52
CA GLU A 63 7.86 4.26 -13.82
C GLU A 63 9.18 3.85 -13.17
N TYR A 64 9.14 3.40 -11.92
CA TYR A 64 10.32 2.90 -11.21
C TYR A 64 10.94 1.70 -11.93
N LEU A 65 10.15 0.69 -12.27
CA LEU A 65 10.62 -0.51 -12.95
C LEU A 65 11.18 -0.20 -14.34
N PHE A 66 10.48 0.64 -15.10
CA PHE A 66 10.91 1.08 -16.42
C PHE A 66 12.28 1.77 -16.40
N LYS A 67 12.53 2.63 -15.41
CA LYS A 67 13.82 3.33 -15.27
C LYS A 67 14.93 2.44 -14.73
N ARG A 68 14.59 1.45 -13.92
CA ARG A 68 15.58 0.58 -13.28
C ARG A 68 16.04 -0.56 -14.19
N TYR A 69 15.18 -1.05 -15.05
CA TYR A 69 15.39 -2.24 -15.88
C TYR A 69 15.21 -1.91 -17.37
N ASP A 70 16.11 -1.11 -17.90
CA ASP A 70 16.08 -0.61 -19.28
C ASP A 70 16.20 -1.70 -20.35
N ALA A 71 16.81 -2.85 -20.02
CA ALA A 71 16.99 -3.97 -20.91
C ALA A 71 15.88 -5.04 -20.82
N PHE A 72 14.92 -4.90 -19.89
CA PHE A 72 13.89 -5.93 -19.70
C PHE A 72 12.74 -5.79 -20.70
N PRO A 73 12.29 -6.90 -21.28
CA PRO A 73 11.09 -6.90 -22.12
C PRO A 73 9.83 -6.59 -21.28
N GLU A 74 8.78 -6.13 -21.96
CA GLU A 74 7.50 -5.74 -21.33
C GLU A 74 6.94 -6.81 -20.40
N GLY A 75 6.98 -8.09 -20.83
CA GLY A 75 6.46 -9.20 -20.03
C GLY A 75 7.13 -9.34 -18.66
N GLU A 76 8.45 -9.15 -18.57
CA GLU A 76 9.18 -9.17 -17.30
C GLU A 76 8.84 -7.99 -16.42
N LEU A 77 8.71 -6.80 -17.01
CA LEU A 77 8.29 -5.60 -16.26
C LEU A 77 6.88 -5.77 -15.68
N THR A 78 5.97 -6.34 -16.46
CA THR A 78 4.59 -6.63 -16.04
C THR A 78 4.56 -7.66 -14.91
N GLN A 79 5.33 -8.74 -15.00
CA GLN A 79 5.43 -9.76 -13.95
C GLN A 79 6.01 -9.18 -12.65
N ARG A 80 7.07 -8.38 -12.74
CA ARG A 80 7.67 -7.70 -11.58
C ARG A 80 6.69 -6.74 -10.94
N ARG A 81 6.00 -5.91 -11.73
CA ARG A 81 4.97 -5.03 -11.21
C ARG A 81 3.91 -5.81 -10.46
N ALA A 82 3.34 -6.86 -11.06
CA ALA A 82 2.32 -7.68 -10.40
C ALA A 82 2.80 -8.25 -9.04
N SER A 83 4.07 -8.63 -8.93
CA SER A 83 4.61 -9.13 -7.65
C SER A 83 4.71 -8.05 -6.56
N LEU A 84 4.95 -6.79 -6.95
CA LEU A 84 5.13 -5.66 -6.03
C LEU A 84 3.80 -5.03 -5.59
N VAL A 85 2.75 -5.12 -6.43
CA VAL A 85 1.43 -4.53 -6.13
C VAL A 85 0.37 -5.56 -5.75
N ARG A 86 0.73 -6.82 -5.60
CA ARG A 86 -0.23 -7.85 -5.14
C ARG A 86 -0.69 -7.59 -3.72
N SER A 87 -1.91 -7.99 -3.41
CA SER A 87 -2.55 -7.82 -2.09
C SER A 87 -1.65 -8.18 -0.90
N GLN A 88 -0.93 -9.31 -1.00
CA GLN A 88 -0.01 -9.73 0.06
C GLN A 88 1.14 -8.75 0.28
N ALA A 89 1.68 -8.15 -0.78
CA ALA A 89 2.77 -7.17 -0.69
C ALA A 89 2.25 -5.86 -0.06
N LEU A 90 1.10 -5.35 -0.52
CA LEU A 90 0.52 -4.12 0.01
C LEU A 90 0.14 -4.26 1.49
N ALA A 91 -0.42 -5.40 1.88
CA ALA A 91 -0.68 -5.67 3.30
C ALA A 91 0.61 -5.76 4.13
N ALA A 92 1.72 -6.25 3.57
CA ALA A 92 3.01 -6.25 4.25
C ALA A 92 3.52 -4.82 4.44
N TYR A 93 3.46 -3.96 3.42
CA TYR A 93 3.82 -2.54 3.52
C TYR A 93 2.98 -1.80 4.56
N ALA A 94 1.66 -2.05 4.59
CA ALA A 94 0.77 -1.51 5.61
C ALA A 94 1.18 -1.92 7.03
N ARG A 95 1.60 -3.17 7.22
CA ARG A 95 2.08 -3.67 8.53
C ARG A 95 3.39 -3.02 8.96
N GLU A 96 4.32 -2.75 8.04
CA GLU A 96 5.60 -2.09 8.36
C GLU A 96 5.39 -0.72 9.02
N ILE A 97 4.35 0.02 8.60
CA ILE A 97 3.97 1.30 9.23
C ILE A 97 2.91 1.15 10.33
N SER A 98 2.49 -0.08 10.66
CA SER A 98 1.41 -0.38 11.61
C SER A 98 0.09 0.30 11.25
N LEU A 99 -0.24 0.39 9.96
CA LEU A 99 -1.42 1.14 9.46
C LEU A 99 -2.73 0.65 10.09
N GLY A 100 -2.84 -0.65 10.36
CA GLY A 100 -4.00 -1.26 10.99
C GLY A 100 -4.39 -0.63 12.33
N ASP A 101 -3.42 -0.15 13.12
CA ASP A 101 -3.66 0.44 14.44
C ASP A 101 -4.43 1.77 14.35
N TYR A 102 -4.39 2.43 13.20
CA TYR A 102 -5.00 3.74 12.97
C TYR A 102 -6.38 3.66 12.30
N LEU A 103 -6.82 2.46 11.87
CA LEU A 103 -8.06 2.31 11.12
C LEU A 103 -9.29 2.54 11.98
N TYR A 104 -10.29 3.20 11.41
CA TYR A 104 -11.65 3.27 11.92
C TYR A 104 -12.45 2.09 11.36
N LEU A 105 -12.77 1.14 12.21
CA LEU A 105 -13.57 -0.04 11.89
C LEU A 105 -14.88 -0.01 12.61
N GLY A 106 -15.93 -0.55 11.99
CA GLY A 106 -17.18 -0.85 12.67
C GLY A 106 -17.00 -2.01 13.64
N HIS A 107 -17.85 -2.07 14.67
CA HIS A 107 -17.74 -3.05 15.75
C HIS A 107 -17.71 -4.51 15.27
N GLY A 108 -18.45 -4.84 14.20
CA GLY A 108 -18.43 -6.18 13.60
C GLY A 108 -17.08 -6.52 12.99
N GLU A 109 -16.52 -5.62 12.22
CA GLU A 109 -15.20 -5.82 11.56
C GLU A 109 -14.07 -5.86 12.59
N GLU A 110 -14.14 -5.04 13.64
CA GLU A 110 -13.20 -5.07 14.76
C GLU A 110 -13.17 -6.46 15.44
N LYS A 111 -14.34 -7.06 15.72
CA LYS A 111 -14.45 -8.40 16.30
C LYS A 111 -13.89 -9.51 15.41
N CYS A 112 -13.89 -9.29 14.10
CA CYS A 112 -13.36 -10.22 13.11
C CYS A 112 -11.86 -9.97 12.78
N HIS A 113 -11.13 -9.31 13.67
CA HIS A 113 -9.71 -8.96 13.47
C HIS A 113 -9.46 -8.13 12.20
N GLY A 114 -10.39 -7.24 11.84
CA GLY A 114 -10.32 -6.44 10.62
C GLY A 114 -9.04 -5.64 10.46
N ARG A 115 -8.39 -5.22 11.57
CA ARG A 115 -7.12 -4.48 11.58
C ARG A 115 -5.95 -5.27 10.99
N GLU A 116 -5.98 -6.59 11.07
CA GLU A 116 -4.92 -7.49 10.61
C GLU A 116 -5.25 -8.14 9.27
N LYS A 117 -6.50 -8.02 8.82
CA LYS A 117 -7.01 -8.63 7.61
C LYS A 117 -6.32 -8.07 6.38
N GLN A 118 -5.84 -8.98 5.52
CA GLN A 118 -5.05 -8.61 4.35
C GLN A 118 -5.76 -7.60 3.46
N SER A 119 -7.02 -7.86 3.08
CA SER A 119 -7.78 -6.95 2.21
C SER A 119 -8.04 -5.58 2.83
N THR A 120 -8.27 -5.51 4.14
CA THR A 120 -8.47 -4.24 4.86
C THR A 120 -7.18 -3.40 4.85
N LEU A 121 -6.03 -4.05 5.05
CA LEU A 121 -4.73 -3.39 5.05
C LEU A 121 -4.31 -2.93 3.64
N GLU A 122 -4.56 -3.76 2.62
CA GLU A 122 -4.35 -3.42 1.21
C GLU A 122 -5.13 -2.16 0.84
N ASN A 123 -6.46 -2.19 1.00
CA ASN A 123 -7.34 -1.08 0.64
C ASN A 123 -6.97 0.21 1.38
N ALA A 124 -6.62 0.11 2.67
CA ALA A 124 -6.19 1.26 3.46
C ALA A 124 -4.84 1.82 2.99
N PHE A 125 -3.92 0.96 2.55
CA PHE A 125 -2.63 1.39 2.02
C PHE A 125 -2.79 2.14 0.70
N GLU A 126 -3.58 1.62 -0.22
CA GLU A 126 -3.91 2.32 -1.47
C GLU A 126 -4.61 3.65 -1.19
N ALA A 127 -5.60 3.66 -0.30
CA ALA A 127 -6.29 4.88 0.10
C ALA A 127 -5.34 5.93 0.71
N LEU A 128 -4.34 5.50 1.48
CA LEU A 128 -3.30 6.37 2.03
C LEU A 128 -2.47 7.01 0.92
N LEU A 129 -2.06 6.24 -0.10
CA LEU A 129 -1.32 6.78 -1.24
C LEU A 129 -2.14 7.84 -2.00
N ALA A 130 -3.44 7.59 -2.22
CA ALA A 130 -4.34 8.55 -2.84
C ALA A 130 -4.50 9.82 -1.99
N ALA A 131 -4.62 9.67 -0.67
CA ALA A 131 -4.73 10.82 0.24
C ALA A 131 -3.48 11.69 0.17
N MET A 132 -2.28 11.11 0.20
CA MET A 132 -1.01 11.83 0.03
C MET A 132 -0.93 12.53 -1.34
N TYR A 133 -1.31 11.81 -2.40
CA TYR A 133 -1.35 12.35 -3.77
C TYR A 133 -2.24 13.58 -3.89
N LEU A 134 -3.47 13.49 -3.38
CA LEU A 134 -4.43 14.59 -3.44
C LEU A 134 -4.02 15.76 -2.54
N ASP A 135 -3.51 15.48 -1.34
CA ASP A 135 -3.10 16.51 -0.39
C ASP A 135 -1.96 17.38 -0.91
N ALA A 136 -0.98 16.75 -1.57
CA ALA A 136 0.18 17.42 -2.13
C ALA A 136 -0.08 18.15 -3.46
N GLY A 137 -1.26 17.99 -4.08
CA GLY A 137 -1.67 18.67 -5.30
C GLY A 137 -0.72 18.38 -6.47
N GLU A 138 -0.13 19.41 -7.08
CA GLU A 138 0.78 19.26 -8.23
C GLU A 138 2.00 18.39 -7.93
N ARG A 139 2.43 18.31 -6.66
CA ARG A 139 3.54 17.47 -6.22
C ARG A 139 3.12 16.06 -5.80
N GLY A 140 1.88 15.68 -6.02
CA GLY A 140 1.30 14.44 -5.52
C GLY A 140 2.11 13.20 -5.86
N LEU A 141 2.49 13.01 -7.13
CA LEU A 141 3.31 11.87 -7.55
C LEU A 141 4.73 11.90 -6.96
N GLU A 142 5.31 13.07 -6.77
CA GLU A 142 6.64 13.23 -6.14
C GLU A 142 6.59 12.78 -4.68
N VAL A 143 5.58 13.23 -3.94
CA VAL A 143 5.39 12.88 -2.53
C VAL A 143 5.16 11.38 -2.37
N VAL A 144 4.25 10.78 -3.16
CA VAL A 144 4.02 9.34 -3.12
C VAL A 144 5.27 8.56 -3.49
N ARG A 145 6.02 8.99 -4.50
CA ARG A 145 7.29 8.37 -4.90
C ARG A 145 8.32 8.38 -3.76
N THR A 146 8.47 9.50 -3.07
CA THR A 146 9.41 9.64 -1.95
C THR A 146 9.10 8.66 -0.81
N PHE A 147 7.82 8.41 -0.54
CA PHE A 147 7.39 7.44 0.46
C PHE A 147 7.51 5.99 -0.03
N LEU A 148 7.03 5.71 -1.25
CA LEU A 148 6.82 4.35 -1.73
C LEU A 148 8.10 3.67 -2.26
N ILE A 149 9.01 4.42 -2.92
CA ILE A 149 10.17 3.81 -3.57
C ILE A 149 11.09 3.08 -2.57
N PRO A 150 11.45 3.63 -1.40
CA PRO A 150 12.26 2.89 -0.41
C PRO A 150 11.64 1.55 0.01
N VAL A 151 10.31 1.48 0.14
CA VAL A 151 9.57 0.27 0.50
C VAL A 151 9.65 -0.76 -0.64
N ILE A 152 9.47 -0.30 -1.88
CA ILE A 152 9.57 -1.15 -3.08
C ILE A 152 11.00 -1.67 -3.28
N GLU A 153 12.01 -0.85 -3.10
CA GLU A 153 13.40 -1.27 -3.23
C GLU A 153 13.78 -2.37 -2.25
N ALA A 154 13.29 -2.29 -1.02
CA ALA A 154 13.48 -3.35 -0.03
C ALA A 154 12.83 -4.66 -0.47
N GLU A 155 11.63 -4.62 -1.09
CA GLU A 155 10.95 -5.81 -1.60
C GLU A 155 11.60 -6.36 -2.87
N VAL A 156 12.06 -5.49 -3.78
CA VAL A 156 12.82 -5.89 -4.97
C VAL A 156 14.10 -6.62 -4.56
N ALA A 157 14.84 -6.09 -3.61
CA ALA A 157 16.05 -6.75 -3.11
C ALA A 157 15.75 -8.14 -2.51
N ARG A 158 14.65 -8.28 -1.79
CA ARG A 158 14.19 -9.57 -1.24
C ARG A 158 13.82 -10.56 -2.36
N ASN A 159 13.15 -10.10 -3.41
CA ASN A 159 12.73 -10.92 -4.53
C ASN A 159 13.91 -11.32 -5.43
N ASP A 160 14.85 -10.44 -5.71
CA ASP A 160 16.04 -10.74 -6.50
C ASP A 160 16.88 -11.86 -5.84
N ILE A 161 16.99 -11.86 -4.52
CA ILE A 161 17.64 -12.94 -3.77
C ILE A 161 16.90 -14.28 -3.95
N ARG A 162 15.55 -14.28 -3.94
CA ARG A 162 14.75 -15.49 -4.14
C ARG A 162 14.89 -16.04 -5.55
N PHE A 163 14.80 -15.21 -6.56
CA PHE A 163 15.00 -15.61 -7.95
C PHE A 163 16.39 -16.24 -8.18
N HIS A 164 17.45 -15.65 -7.60
CA HIS A 164 18.80 -16.22 -7.71
C HIS A 164 18.92 -17.61 -7.09
N ASN A 165 18.25 -17.84 -5.97
CA ASN A 165 18.26 -19.14 -5.29
C ASN A 165 17.44 -20.18 -6.06
N ASP A 166 16.31 -19.81 -6.66
CA ASP A 166 15.46 -20.72 -7.46
C ASP A 166 16.19 -21.17 -8.74
N TYR A 167 16.82 -20.28 -9.48
CA TYR A 167 17.66 -20.62 -10.64
C TYR A 167 18.85 -21.53 -10.27
N LYS A 168 19.48 -21.29 -9.14
CA LYS A 168 20.57 -22.16 -8.68
C LYS A 168 20.09 -23.56 -8.34
N THR A 169 18.92 -23.68 -7.73
CA THR A 169 18.29 -24.95 -7.38
C THR A 169 17.85 -25.71 -8.62
N GLU A 170 17.25 -25.02 -9.58
CA GLU A 170 16.81 -25.59 -10.87
C GLU A 170 18.00 -26.09 -11.69
N LEU A 171 19.08 -25.31 -11.76
CA LEU A 171 20.32 -25.71 -12.41
C LEU A 171 20.95 -26.93 -11.74
N GLN A 172 20.96 -27.01 -10.42
CA GLN A 172 21.45 -28.18 -9.69
C GLN A 172 20.63 -29.44 -9.95
N GLN A 173 19.29 -29.30 -10.05
CA GLN A 173 18.41 -30.42 -10.39
C GLN A 173 18.65 -30.94 -11.83
N LEU A 174 18.84 -30.02 -12.80
CA LEU A 174 19.17 -30.39 -14.18
C LEU A 174 20.52 -31.10 -14.29
N ILE A 175 21.53 -30.67 -13.54
CA ILE A 175 22.86 -31.31 -13.53
C ILE A 175 22.80 -32.72 -12.87
N GLN A 176 21.92 -32.95 -11.90
CA GLN A 176 21.77 -34.24 -11.23
C GLN A 176 20.97 -35.26 -12.06
N GLN A 177 20.22 -34.82 -13.07
CA GLN A 177 19.43 -35.65 -13.96
C GLN A 177 20.18 -36.02 -15.26
N ALA A 178 21.34 -35.45 -15.51
CA ALA A 178 22.23 -35.73 -16.65
C ALA A 178 23.34 -36.71 -16.27
#